data_58960ce47d0374f333e7d4ade0952b57
#
_entry.id   58960ce47d0374f333e7d4ade0952b57
#
_cell.length_a   1.000
_cell.length_b   1.000
_cell.length_c   1.000
_cell.angle_alpha   90.00
_cell.angle_beta   90.00
_cell.angle_gamma   90.00
#
_symmetry.space_group_name_H-M   'P 1'
#
loop_
_entity.id
_entity.type
_entity.pdbx_description
1 polymer ?
#
loop_
_entity_poly.entity_id
_entity_poly.type
_entity_poly.pdbx_seq_one_letter_code
_entity_poly.pdbx_strand_id
1 'polypeptide(L)'
;MKKWILVLPALLWMLAASAQSRIETGSLFSDRLRCEQKYNVYLPDGYDARESYPVIYLLHGLYGDYSNWVNSGRMKDVADALIASGELRPVLIVMPNAGASDVHGYQNGYFNVQDWPYEDFFFQEFLPAVERKYHCGDSKGQRAIAGLSMGGGGAIVYAQRHPDLFSSSYGMSAWLDHKDRDIRGKDRPGSKLAITDRSVRDHSALDFIDWVGPVTKEQLKTVAWFLDCGDDDHLLQLSVDLHMKMRKAGIHSELRVRNGGHTWEYWHTALYTALPFASRNFGK
;
A
#
# COMPACT_ATOMS: atom_id res chain seq x y z
N MET A 1 -1.18 50.18 -58.67
CA MET A 1 -1.46 48.81 -58.25
C MET A 1 -0.88 48.59 -56.83
N LYS A 2 -1.73 48.61 -55.80
CA LYS A 2 -1.28 48.41 -54.39
C LYS A 2 -1.34 46.92 -54.08
N LYS A 3 -0.18 46.30 -53.80
CA LYS A 3 -0.06 44.91 -53.34
C LYS A 3 -0.37 44.86 -51.84
N TRP A 4 -1.43 44.18 -51.46
CA TRP A 4 -1.74 43.85 -50.07
C TRP A 4 -0.98 42.57 -49.69
N ILE A 5 -0.09 42.68 -48.72
CA ILE A 5 0.61 41.51 -48.11
C ILE A 5 -0.29 41.04 -46.97
N LEU A 6 -0.92 39.89 -47.15
CA LEU A 6 -1.64 39.18 -46.06
C LEU A 6 -0.59 38.52 -45.15
N VAL A 7 -0.43 39.06 -43.96
CA VAL A 7 0.34 38.42 -42.91
C VAL A 7 -0.62 37.50 -42.16
N LEU A 8 -0.51 36.19 -42.38
CA LEU A 8 -1.20 35.20 -41.54
C LEU A 8 -0.48 35.11 -40.17
N PRO A 9 -1.21 35.27 -39.04
CA PRO A 9 -0.62 34.98 -37.74
C PRO A 9 -0.44 33.49 -37.59
N ALA A 10 0.80 33.06 -37.51
CA ALA A 10 1.14 31.68 -37.11
C ALA A 10 0.75 31.52 -35.63
N LEU A 11 -0.38 30.87 -35.36
CA LEU A 11 -0.71 30.39 -34.01
C LEU A 11 0.31 29.29 -33.63
N LEU A 12 1.32 29.67 -32.86
CA LEU A 12 2.16 28.71 -32.16
C LEU A 12 1.29 28.03 -31.09
N TRP A 13 0.80 26.84 -31.36
CA TRP A 13 0.34 25.92 -30.35
C TRP A 13 1.58 25.45 -29.56
N MET A 14 1.82 26.06 -28.39
CA MET A 14 2.71 25.45 -27.41
C MET A 14 2.02 24.16 -26.92
N LEU A 15 2.37 23.05 -27.52
CA LEU A 15 2.16 21.74 -26.91
C LEU A 15 2.97 21.74 -25.61
N ALA A 16 2.29 22.05 -24.50
CA ALA A 16 2.85 21.74 -23.20
C ALA A 16 3.09 20.22 -23.22
N ALA A 17 4.35 19.81 -23.28
CA ALA A 17 4.71 18.42 -23.11
C ALA A 17 4.26 18.02 -21.69
N SER A 18 3.13 17.34 -21.59
CA SER A 18 2.70 16.71 -20.35
C SER A 18 3.82 15.78 -19.90
N ALA A 19 4.21 15.89 -18.65
CA ALA A 19 5.24 15.01 -18.10
C ALA A 19 4.67 13.59 -18.06
N GLN A 20 5.23 12.68 -18.85
CA GLN A 20 4.82 11.29 -18.88
C GLN A 20 4.90 10.65 -17.49
N SER A 21 3.97 9.75 -17.19
CA SER A 21 3.99 8.98 -15.95
C SER A 21 5.33 8.27 -15.73
N ARG A 22 5.84 8.29 -14.52
CA ARG A 22 7.17 7.75 -14.21
C ARG A 22 7.27 7.16 -12.81
N ILE A 23 8.28 6.34 -12.62
CA ILE A 23 8.72 5.87 -11.30
C ILE A 23 9.94 6.68 -10.88
N GLU A 24 9.88 7.27 -9.71
CA GLU A 24 11.04 7.88 -9.05
C GLU A 24 11.48 7.00 -7.89
N THR A 25 12.80 6.72 -7.81
CA THR A 25 13.38 6.08 -6.63
C THR A 25 13.93 7.17 -5.72
N GLY A 26 13.43 7.19 -4.49
CA GLY A 26 13.92 8.05 -3.42
C GLY A 26 14.63 7.27 -2.33
N SER A 27 15.33 7.99 -1.46
CA SER A 27 15.85 7.48 -0.20
C SER A 27 15.57 8.49 0.92
N LEU A 28 15.44 7.97 2.14
CA LEU A 28 15.30 8.73 3.37
C LEU A 28 16.22 8.10 4.42
N PHE A 29 17.12 8.90 4.98
CA PHE A 29 17.86 8.47 6.16
C PHE A 29 16.93 8.49 7.36
N SER A 30 16.87 7.36 8.07
CA SER A 30 16.06 7.21 9.28
C SER A 30 16.95 7.28 10.52
N ASP A 31 16.65 8.21 11.40
CA ASP A 31 17.31 8.28 12.71
C ASP A 31 16.91 7.09 13.61
N ARG A 32 15.70 6.56 13.44
CA ARG A 32 15.18 5.41 14.19
C ARG A 32 15.80 4.10 13.76
N LEU A 33 15.90 3.87 12.44
CA LEU A 33 16.48 2.66 11.86
C LEU A 33 17.99 2.76 11.67
N ARG A 34 18.56 3.97 11.81
CA ARG A 34 19.99 4.29 11.64
C ARG A 34 20.57 3.87 10.28
N CYS A 35 19.74 3.94 9.25
CA CYS A 35 20.13 3.62 7.88
C CYS A 35 19.27 4.37 6.86
N GLU A 36 19.73 4.35 5.60
CA GLU A 36 18.92 4.82 4.49
C GLU A 36 17.85 3.79 4.13
N GLN A 37 16.60 4.28 4.00
CA GLN A 37 15.49 3.52 3.49
C GLN A 37 15.15 3.99 2.09
N LYS A 38 15.20 3.07 1.13
CA LYS A 38 14.79 3.32 -0.25
C LYS A 38 13.30 3.12 -0.43
N TYR A 39 12.73 3.84 -1.36
CA TYR A 39 11.33 3.69 -1.76
C TYR A 39 11.15 4.08 -3.23
N ASN A 40 10.13 3.56 -3.88
CA ASN A 40 9.68 4.03 -5.17
C ASN A 40 8.39 4.84 -5.04
N VAL A 41 8.24 5.82 -5.93
CA VAL A 41 7.01 6.60 -6.09
C VAL A 41 6.60 6.58 -7.55
N TYR A 42 5.36 6.17 -7.81
CA TYR A 42 4.72 6.39 -9.09
C TYR A 42 4.14 7.80 -9.11
N LEU A 43 4.50 8.56 -10.13
CA LEU A 43 3.97 9.88 -10.44
C LEU A 43 3.12 9.77 -11.71
N PRO A 44 1.84 10.19 -11.70
CA PRO A 44 0.95 10.06 -12.84
C PRO A 44 1.36 10.97 -13.99
N ASP A 45 0.79 10.73 -15.18
CA ASP A 45 0.92 11.65 -16.31
C ASP A 45 0.43 13.04 -15.90
N GLY A 46 1.17 14.08 -16.30
CA GLY A 46 0.86 15.45 -15.93
C GLY A 46 1.11 15.82 -14.47
N TYR A 47 1.84 15.01 -13.69
CA TYR A 47 2.17 15.36 -12.31
C TYR A 47 2.79 16.75 -12.19
N ASP A 48 2.21 17.59 -11.35
CA ASP A 48 2.70 18.93 -11.00
C ASP A 48 2.92 19.00 -9.48
N ALA A 49 4.15 19.25 -9.04
CA ALA A 49 4.51 19.34 -7.63
C ALA A 49 3.84 20.51 -6.86
N ARG A 50 3.12 21.39 -7.57
CA ARG A 50 2.34 22.48 -6.95
C ARG A 50 0.93 22.06 -6.57
N GLU A 51 0.45 20.94 -7.13
CA GLU A 51 -0.87 20.39 -6.85
C GLU A 51 -0.79 19.34 -5.73
N SER A 52 -1.90 19.16 -5.01
CA SER A 52 -2.01 18.10 -3.99
C SER A 52 -2.68 16.88 -4.58
N TYR A 53 -2.13 15.71 -4.29
CA TYR A 53 -2.60 14.42 -4.81
C TYR A 53 -3.01 13.47 -3.68
N PRO A 54 -4.02 12.64 -3.89
CA PRO A 54 -4.21 11.47 -3.04
C PRO A 54 -3.02 10.51 -3.19
N VAL A 55 -2.81 9.69 -2.15
CA VAL A 55 -1.70 8.74 -2.10
C VAL A 55 -2.17 7.34 -1.70
N ILE A 56 -1.60 6.33 -2.36
CA ILE A 56 -1.74 4.92 -1.99
C ILE A 56 -0.36 4.43 -1.54
N TYR A 57 -0.25 4.00 -0.29
CA TYR A 57 0.92 3.26 0.19
C TYR A 57 0.74 1.79 -0.18
N LEU A 58 1.67 1.23 -0.97
CA LEU A 58 1.58 -0.11 -1.54
C LEU A 58 2.72 -0.99 -1.02
N LEU A 59 2.41 -1.86 -0.06
CA LEU A 59 3.36 -2.62 0.73
C LEU A 59 3.72 -3.95 0.05
N HIS A 60 5.01 -4.29 0.00
CA HIS A 60 5.51 -5.55 -0.58
C HIS A 60 5.39 -6.74 0.38
N GLY A 61 5.58 -7.96 -0.14
CA GLY A 61 5.56 -9.20 0.65
C GLY A 61 6.90 -9.56 1.29
N LEU A 62 6.90 -10.68 2.00
CA LEU A 62 8.11 -11.25 2.61
C LEU A 62 9.18 -11.50 1.54
N TYR A 63 10.44 -11.25 1.89
CA TYR A 63 11.61 -11.30 0.99
C TYR A 63 11.60 -10.30 -0.17
N GLY A 64 10.63 -9.38 -0.19
CA GLY A 64 10.54 -8.33 -1.17
C GLY A 64 11.27 -7.05 -0.77
N ASP A 65 11.17 -6.07 -1.67
CA ASP A 65 11.66 -4.72 -1.47
C ASP A 65 10.79 -3.69 -2.22
N TYR A 66 11.19 -2.43 -2.14
CA TYR A 66 10.50 -1.29 -2.77
C TYR A 66 10.33 -1.40 -4.30
N SER A 67 11.08 -2.28 -4.98
CA SER A 67 11.04 -2.42 -6.44
C SER A 67 10.06 -3.48 -6.93
N ASN A 68 9.59 -4.36 -6.06
CA ASN A 68 8.83 -5.54 -6.47
C ASN A 68 7.50 -5.21 -7.16
N TRP A 69 6.78 -4.21 -6.69
CA TRP A 69 5.53 -3.79 -7.31
C TRP A 69 5.73 -3.23 -8.72
N VAL A 70 6.87 -2.58 -8.96
CA VAL A 70 7.24 -2.11 -10.30
C VAL A 70 7.63 -3.27 -11.20
N ASN A 71 8.56 -4.11 -10.73
CA ASN A 71 9.19 -5.15 -11.56
C ASN A 71 8.28 -6.37 -11.77
N SER A 72 7.79 -6.95 -10.66
CA SER A 72 6.98 -8.17 -10.71
C SER A 72 5.48 -7.86 -10.80
N GLY A 73 5.02 -6.82 -10.09
CA GLY A 73 3.62 -6.40 -10.10
C GLY A 73 3.21 -5.62 -11.34
N ARG A 74 4.16 -5.06 -12.11
CA ARG A 74 3.91 -4.19 -13.26
C ARG A 74 2.91 -3.07 -12.92
N MET A 75 3.00 -2.56 -11.71
CA MET A 75 2.04 -1.62 -11.13
C MET A 75 1.89 -0.36 -11.99
N LYS A 76 3.00 0.14 -12.57
CA LYS A 76 2.94 1.33 -13.43
C LYS A 76 2.02 1.14 -14.62
N ASP A 77 2.13 0.01 -15.32
CA ASP A 77 1.30 -0.28 -16.51
C ASP A 77 -0.18 -0.34 -16.13
N VAL A 78 -0.49 -0.95 -14.97
CA VAL A 78 -1.86 -1.04 -14.45
C VAL A 78 -2.40 0.34 -14.07
N ALA A 79 -1.61 1.15 -13.34
CA ALA A 79 -2.01 2.50 -12.93
C ALA A 79 -2.26 3.39 -14.16
N ASP A 80 -1.37 3.37 -15.15
CA ASP A 80 -1.53 4.14 -16.39
C ASP A 80 -2.80 3.74 -17.15
N ALA A 81 -3.07 2.43 -17.29
CA ALA A 81 -4.28 1.94 -17.94
C ALA A 81 -5.56 2.37 -17.21
N LEU A 82 -5.58 2.28 -15.88
CA LEU A 82 -6.73 2.65 -15.06
C LEU A 82 -6.96 4.17 -15.02
N ILE A 83 -5.90 4.99 -15.06
CA ILE A 83 -6.04 6.44 -15.16
C ILE A 83 -6.57 6.80 -16.55
N ALA A 84 -6.05 6.19 -17.61
CA ALA A 84 -6.51 6.43 -18.97
C ALA A 84 -7.98 6.02 -19.19
N SER A 85 -8.46 4.97 -18.52
CA SER A 85 -9.88 4.54 -18.58
C SER A 85 -10.80 5.37 -17.66
N GLY A 86 -10.24 6.19 -16.75
CA GLY A 86 -11.01 6.96 -15.76
C GLY A 86 -11.44 6.16 -14.53
N GLU A 87 -11.00 4.92 -14.38
CA GLU A 87 -11.28 4.08 -13.21
C GLU A 87 -10.42 4.44 -11.99
N LEU A 88 -9.25 5.04 -12.23
CA LEU A 88 -8.36 5.58 -11.22
C LEU A 88 -8.15 7.09 -11.48
N ARG A 89 -8.42 7.92 -10.47
CA ARG A 89 -8.02 9.34 -10.56
C ARG A 89 -6.50 9.46 -10.51
N PRO A 90 -5.90 10.56 -11.01
CA PRO A 90 -4.48 10.83 -10.79
C PRO A 90 -4.12 10.69 -9.30
N VAL A 91 -3.14 9.87 -8.99
CA VAL A 91 -2.77 9.45 -7.63
C VAL A 91 -1.27 9.16 -7.56
N LEU A 92 -0.65 9.41 -6.43
CA LEU A 92 0.69 8.90 -6.16
C LEU A 92 0.61 7.50 -5.56
N ILE A 93 1.51 6.61 -5.98
CA ILE A 93 1.63 5.28 -5.36
C ILE A 93 3.03 5.15 -4.79
N VAL A 94 3.11 5.05 -3.47
CA VAL A 94 4.36 5.00 -2.71
C VAL A 94 4.63 3.58 -2.26
N MET A 95 5.79 3.07 -2.61
CA MET A 95 6.21 1.69 -2.34
C MET A 95 7.45 1.72 -1.43
N PRO A 96 7.26 1.65 -0.10
CA PRO A 96 8.36 1.64 0.86
C PRO A 96 9.09 0.30 0.88
N ASN A 97 10.29 0.31 1.45
CA ASN A 97 11.02 -0.90 1.81
C ASN A 97 10.79 -1.24 3.29
N ALA A 98 10.46 -2.48 3.60
CA ALA A 98 10.25 -2.93 4.99
C ALA A 98 11.55 -3.40 5.67
N GLY A 99 12.47 -3.95 4.90
CA GLY A 99 13.75 -4.45 5.37
C GLY A 99 14.86 -3.43 5.37
N ALA A 100 16.05 -3.81 5.76
CA ALA A 100 17.25 -3.02 5.57
C ALA A 100 17.60 -2.94 4.07
N SER A 101 18.16 -1.81 3.63
CA SER A 101 18.41 -1.53 2.20
C SER A 101 19.39 -2.52 1.54
N ASP A 102 20.20 -3.19 2.32
CA ASP A 102 21.24 -4.14 1.91
C ASP A 102 20.88 -5.61 2.22
N VAL A 103 19.75 -5.88 2.84
CA VAL A 103 19.40 -7.22 3.34
C VAL A 103 18.03 -7.63 2.85
N HIS A 104 17.99 -8.36 1.73
CA HIS A 104 16.80 -9.04 1.23
C HIS A 104 16.32 -10.12 2.19
N GLY A 105 16.10 -10.02 3.34
CA GLY A 105 15.74 -11.10 4.23
C GLY A 105 15.43 -10.69 5.64
N TYR A 106 15.60 -9.41 5.95
CA TYR A 106 15.17 -8.91 7.24
C TYR A 106 13.79 -8.27 7.08
N GLN A 107 12.79 -9.04 7.45
CA GLN A 107 11.39 -8.63 7.36
C GLN A 107 10.81 -8.64 8.78
N ASN A 108 9.85 -7.80 9.04
CA ASN A 108 9.36 -7.53 10.39
C ASN A 108 7.83 -7.46 10.48
N GLY A 109 7.14 -7.83 9.41
CA GLY A 109 5.69 -7.67 9.32
C GLY A 109 5.23 -6.22 9.16
N TYR A 110 6.13 -5.28 8.94
CA TYR A 110 5.93 -3.83 9.00
C TYR A 110 5.79 -3.26 10.41
N PHE A 111 6.08 -4.04 11.47
CA PHE A 111 5.90 -3.63 12.86
C PHE A 111 7.23 -3.35 13.55
N ASN A 112 7.14 -2.79 14.75
CA ASN A 112 8.31 -2.62 15.60
C ASN A 112 8.79 -3.99 16.11
N VAL A 113 10.04 -4.29 15.88
CA VAL A 113 10.75 -5.42 16.50
C VAL A 113 12.01 -4.90 17.18
N GLN A 114 12.64 -5.76 18.00
CA GLN A 114 13.87 -5.39 18.69
C GLN A 114 14.90 -4.85 17.69
N ASP A 115 15.48 -3.71 17.99
CA ASP A 115 16.50 -3.00 17.19
C ASP A 115 16.05 -2.57 15.79
N TRP A 116 14.76 -2.72 15.46
CA TRP A 116 14.19 -2.29 14.19
C TRP A 116 12.77 -1.73 14.36
N PRO A 117 12.61 -0.48 14.87
CA PRO A 117 11.31 0.14 15.14
C PRO A 117 10.66 0.66 13.84
N TYR A 118 10.26 -0.26 12.95
CA TYR A 118 9.82 0.07 11.60
C TYR A 118 8.48 0.81 11.57
N GLU A 119 7.51 0.43 12.39
CA GLU A 119 6.21 1.12 12.45
C GLU A 119 6.39 2.58 12.89
N ASP A 120 7.24 2.82 13.88
CA ASP A 120 7.58 4.18 14.31
C ASP A 120 8.27 4.98 13.20
N PHE A 121 9.20 4.36 12.47
CA PHE A 121 9.80 4.96 11.28
C PHE A 121 8.73 5.33 10.25
N PHE A 122 7.84 4.39 9.93
CA PHE A 122 6.82 4.59 8.91
C PHE A 122 5.93 5.79 9.21
N PHE A 123 5.40 5.89 10.43
CA PHE A 123 4.45 6.94 10.79
C PHE A 123 5.09 8.27 11.21
N GLN A 124 6.27 8.24 11.81
CA GLN A 124 6.87 9.44 12.40
C GLN A 124 7.95 10.08 11.51
N GLU A 125 8.54 9.33 10.57
CA GLU A 125 9.58 9.83 9.68
C GLU A 125 9.17 9.70 8.21
N PHE A 126 8.84 8.50 7.74
CA PHE A 126 8.64 8.20 6.33
C PHE A 126 7.40 8.88 5.75
N LEU A 127 6.23 8.61 6.31
CA LEU A 127 4.96 9.16 5.84
C LEU A 127 5.00 10.70 5.77
N PRO A 128 5.34 11.44 6.84
CA PRO A 128 5.36 12.90 6.77
C PRO A 128 6.46 13.46 5.84
N ALA A 129 7.58 12.76 5.67
CA ALA A 129 8.63 13.20 4.75
C ALA A 129 8.22 13.05 3.29
N VAL A 130 7.61 11.91 2.93
CA VAL A 130 7.13 11.63 1.57
C VAL A 130 5.98 12.58 1.21
N GLU A 131 5.00 12.74 2.07
CA GLU A 131 3.85 13.62 1.83
C GLU A 131 4.25 15.08 1.62
N ARG A 132 5.18 15.58 2.44
CA ARG A 132 5.73 16.91 2.28
C ARG A 132 6.54 17.06 0.98
N LYS A 133 7.33 16.05 0.61
CA LYS A 133 8.18 16.08 -0.60
C LYS A 133 7.35 16.09 -1.88
N TYR A 134 6.26 15.33 -1.91
CA TYR A 134 5.47 15.13 -3.12
C TYR A 134 4.11 15.84 -3.10
N HIS A 135 3.82 16.63 -2.08
CA HIS A 135 2.53 17.31 -1.88
C HIS A 135 1.34 16.35 -2.04
N CYS A 136 1.25 15.36 -1.15
CA CYS A 136 0.19 14.35 -1.20
C CYS A 136 -0.32 14.01 0.20
N GLY A 137 -1.48 13.36 0.28
CA GLY A 137 -1.97 12.77 1.52
C GLY A 137 -2.36 13.75 2.61
N ASP A 138 -2.83 14.95 2.28
CA ASP A 138 -3.12 16.04 3.23
C ASP A 138 -4.13 15.68 4.33
N SER A 139 -4.92 14.65 4.12
CA SER A 139 -5.97 14.22 5.05
C SER A 139 -6.22 12.71 4.98
N LYS A 140 -6.98 12.18 5.95
CA LYS A 140 -7.49 10.81 5.89
C LYS A 140 -8.16 10.49 4.55
N GLY A 141 -9.01 11.38 4.07
CA GLY A 141 -9.73 11.22 2.81
C GLY A 141 -8.82 11.17 1.57
N GLN A 142 -7.55 11.45 1.71
CA GLN A 142 -6.57 11.39 0.62
C GLN A 142 -5.52 10.29 0.81
N ARG A 143 -5.62 9.46 1.85
CA ARG A 143 -4.70 8.33 2.08
C ARG A 143 -5.42 7.01 1.96
N ALA A 144 -4.79 6.08 1.23
CA ALA A 144 -5.15 4.68 1.21
C ALA A 144 -3.90 3.82 1.45
N ILE A 145 -4.11 2.61 1.94
CA ILE A 145 -3.03 1.65 2.12
C ILE A 145 -3.43 0.31 1.55
N ALA A 146 -2.51 -0.35 0.86
CA ALA A 146 -2.72 -1.67 0.28
C ALA A 146 -1.43 -2.49 0.34
N GLY A 147 -1.53 -3.78 0.20
CA GLY A 147 -0.34 -4.63 0.15
C GLY A 147 -0.65 -6.08 -0.11
N LEU A 148 0.39 -6.87 -0.35
CA LEU A 148 0.30 -8.30 -0.57
C LEU A 148 0.97 -9.08 0.56
N SER A 149 0.45 -10.25 0.93
CA SER A 149 1.05 -11.19 1.87
C SER A 149 1.42 -10.52 3.19
N MET A 150 2.69 -10.48 3.57
CA MET A 150 3.20 -9.72 4.72
C MET A 150 2.76 -8.24 4.67
N GLY A 151 2.88 -7.58 3.50
CA GLY A 151 2.42 -6.20 3.31
C GLY A 151 0.90 -6.06 3.32
N GLY A 152 0.16 -7.11 2.93
CA GLY A 152 -1.29 -7.16 3.08
C GLY A 152 -1.71 -7.15 4.55
N GLY A 153 -1.02 -7.94 5.39
CA GLY A 153 -1.18 -7.91 6.84
C GLY A 153 -0.83 -6.55 7.43
N GLY A 154 0.34 -6.00 7.05
CA GLY A 154 0.77 -4.67 7.46
C GLY A 154 -0.24 -3.58 7.12
N ALA A 155 -0.80 -3.59 5.89
CA ALA A 155 -1.80 -2.62 5.45
C ALA A 155 -3.08 -2.68 6.29
N ILE A 156 -3.58 -3.89 6.56
CA ILE A 156 -4.78 -4.08 7.41
C ILE A 156 -4.52 -3.61 8.84
N VAL A 157 -3.41 -4.05 9.47
CA VAL A 157 -3.11 -3.70 10.86
C VAL A 157 -2.81 -2.22 11.03
N TYR A 158 -2.11 -1.59 10.09
CA TYR A 158 -1.88 -0.15 10.12
C TYR A 158 -3.19 0.64 10.12
N ALA A 159 -4.12 0.29 9.24
CA ALA A 159 -5.43 0.94 9.21
C ALA A 159 -6.30 0.61 10.43
N GLN A 160 -6.12 -0.57 11.06
CA GLN A 160 -6.79 -0.90 12.33
C GLN A 160 -6.26 -0.06 13.49
N ARG A 161 -4.96 0.18 13.54
CA ARG A 161 -4.31 0.94 14.63
C ARG A 161 -4.39 2.45 14.46
N HIS A 162 -4.49 2.90 13.19
CA HIS A 162 -4.59 4.31 12.81
C HIS A 162 -5.80 4.57 11.90
N PRO A 163 -7.03 4.30 12.36
CA PRO A 163 -8.24 4.45 11.55
C PRO A 163 -8.55 5.91 11.19
N ASP A 164 -7.88 6.85 11.83
CA ASP A 164 -7.93 8.28 11.56
C ASP A 164 -7.01 8.72 10.40
N LEU A 165 -6.09 7.87 9.95
CA LEU A 165 -5.13 8.21 8.91
C LEU A 165 -5.54 7.74 7.51
N PHE A 166 -6.30 6.64 7.38
CA PHE A 166 -6.58 6.01 6.09
C PHE A 166 -8.07 5.98 5.78
N SER A 167 -8.44 6.35 4.55
CA SER A 167 -9.81 6.22 4.03
C SER A 167 -10.14 4.76 3.68
N SER A 168 -9.13 3.99 3.27
CA SER A 168 -9.33 2.59 2.88
C SER A 168 -8.07 1.74 3.08
N SER A 169 -8.29 0.44 3.28
CA SER A 169 -7.24 -0.57 3.37
C SER A 169 -7.59 -1.80 2.52
N TYR A 170 -6.63 -2.30 1.75
CA TYR A 170 -6.79 -3.45 0.87
C TYR A 170 -5.69 -4.49 1.11
N GLY A 171 -6.08 -5.66 1.60
CA GLY A 171 -5.16 -6.78 1.84
C GLY A 171 -5.29 -7.87 0.78
N MET A 172 -4.22 -8.09 -0.01
CA MET A 172 -4.12 -9.18 -1.00
C MET A 172 -3.40 -10.36 -0.36
N SER A 173 -4.02 -11.54 -0.32
CA SER A 173 -3.38 -12.73 0.28
C SER A 173 -2.76 -12.40 1.62
N ALA A 174 -3.47 -11.67 2.47
CA ALA A 174 -2.92 -10.98 3.63
C ALA A 174 -2.49 -11.95 4.74
N TRP A 175 -1.27 -11.78 5.25
CA TRP A 175 -0.76 -12.53 6.40
C TRP A 175 -1.21 -11.84 7.70
N LEU A 176 -2.38 -12.20 8.18
CA LEU A 176 -3.13 -11.48 9.22
C LEU A 176 -2.91 -12.02 10.63
N ASP A 177 -2.37 -13.21 10.75
CA ASP A 177 -2.11 -13.89 12.03
C ASP A 177 -1.13 -15.05 11.85
N HIS A 178 -0.52 -15.50 12.95
CA HIS A 178 0.39 -16.65 12.98
C HIS A 178 0.15 -17.53 14.22
N LYS A 179 -1.10 -17.80 14.57
CA LYS A 179 -1.42 -18.44 15.87
C LYS A 179 -1.01 -19.89 16.00
N ASP A 180 -1.28 -20.75 15.07
CA ASP A 180 -1.14 -22.19 15.28
C ASP A 180 -0.50 -22.91 14.08
N ARG A 181 0.08 -22.15 13.19
CA ARG A 181 0.75 -22.72 12.04
C ARG A 181 2.25 -22.57 12.25
N ASP A 182 2.82 -23.61 12.77
CA ASP A 182 4.21 -23.90 12.52
C ASP A 182 4.37 -24.19 11.00
N ILE A 183 4.01 -23.17 10.18
CA ILE A 183 4.16 -23.23 8.72
C ILE A 183 5.62 -23.48 8.38
N ARG A 184 6.50 -23.21 9.33
CA ARG A 184 7.94 -23.23 9.17
C ARG A 184 8.66 -23.86 10.36
N GLY A 185 8.00 -24.74 11.08
CA GLY A 185 8.42 -25.48 12.31
C GLY A 185 9.82 -26.03 12.38
N LYS A 186 10.73 -25.48 11.59
CA LYS A 186 12.15 -25.77 11.54
C LYS A 186 13.02 -24.52 11.74
N ASP A 187 12.43 -23.35 11.91
CA ASP A 187 13.21 -22.16 12.11
C ASP A 187 13.76 -22.07 13.52
N ARG A 188 15.06 -21.94 13.61
CA ARG A 188 15.74 -21.82 14.89
C ARG A 188 15.23 -20.59 15.63
N PRO A 189 14.96 -20.69 16.95
CA PRO A 189 14.65 -19.53 17.78
C PRO A 189 15.67 -18.40 17.51
N GLY A 190 15.18 -17.18 17.25
CA GLY A 190 16.02 -16.04 16.93
C GLY A 190 16.41 -15.91 15.44
N SER A 191 16.00 -16.82 14.56
CA SER A 191 16.13 -16.61 13.12
C SER A 191 15.29 -15.39 12.66
N LYS A 192 15.70 -14.76 11.56
CA LYS A 192 14.95 -13.62 10.99
C LYS A 192 13.50 -13.95 10.70
N LEU A 193 13.23 -15.18 10.30
CA LEU A 193 11.90 -15.66 10.01
C LEU A 193 11.07 -15.86 11.30
N ALA A 194 11.67 -16.45 12.34
CA ALA A 194 11.01 -16.57 13.64
C ALA A 194 10.69 -15.19 14.28
N ILE A 195 11.52 -14.18 14.01
CA ILE A 195 11.24 -12.79 14.42
C ILE A 195 10.01 -12.26 13.69
N THR A 196 9.94 -12.47 12.36
CA THR A 196 8.78 -12.04 11.56
C THR A 196 7.50 -12.76 11.96
N ASP A 197 7.55 -14.08 12.14
CA ASP A 197 6.42 -14.90 12.58
C ASP A 197 5.87 -14.42 13.93
N ARG A 198 6.76 -14.14 14.87
CA ARG A 198 6.40 -13.57 16.18
C ARG A 198 5.79 -12.18 16.03
N SER A 199 6.41 -11.33 15.21
CA SER A 199 5.91 -9.97 14.97
C SER A 199 4.50 -9.98 14.39
N VAL A 200 4.21 -10.82 13.39
CA VAL A 200 2.86 -10.95 12.81
C VAL A 200 1.87 -11.49 13.85
N ARG A 201 2.26 -12.47 14.67
CA ARG A 201 1.41 -13.00 15.74
C ARG A 201 1.08 -11.93 16.80
N ASP A 202 2.10 -11.19 17.24
CA ASP A 202 1.95 -10.18 18.29
C ASP A 202 1.13 -8.98 17.79
N HIS A 203 0.97 -8.85 16.47
CA HIS A 203 0.13 -7.84 15.79
C HIS A 203 -1.02 -8.47 15.00
N SER A 204 -1.62 -9.54 15.53
CA SER A 204 -2.73 -10.23 14.88
C SER A 204 -3.90 -9.29 14.57
N ALA A 205 -4.23 -9.17 13.28
CA ALA A 205 -5.39 -8.42 12.83
C ALA A 205 -6.71 -9.03 13.32
N LEU A 206 -6.73 -10.36 13.55
CA LEU A 206 -7.91 -11.06 14.03
C LEU A 206 -8.16 -10.78 15.51
N ASP A 207 -7.09 -10.83 16.32
CA ASP A 207 -7.20 -10.57 17.75
C ASP A 207 -7.52 -9.12 18.04
N PHE A 208 -7.02 -8.20 17.21
CA PHE A 208 -7.31 -6.80 17.34
C PHE A 208 -8.82 -6.52 17.37
N ILE A 209 -9.61 -7.17 16.51
CA ILE A 209 -11.07 -7.01 16.47
C ILE A 209 -11.74 -7.49 17.77
N ASP A 210 -11.19 -8.53 18.40
CA ASP A 210 -11.75 -9.05 19.67
C ASP A 210 -11.48 -8.11 20.85
N TRP A 211 -10.32 -7.45 20.88
CA TRP A 211 -9.84 -6.68 22.04
C TRP A 211 -10.17 -5.19 22.01
N VAL A 212 -10.36 -4.61 20.80
CA VAL A 212 -10.62 -3.17 20.72
C VAL A 212 -11.92 -2.78 21.40
N GLY A 213 -11.87 -1.66 22.08
CA GLY A 213 -13.03 -1.07 22.75
C GLY A 213 -14.07 -0.48 21.77
N PRO A 214 -15.24 -0.12 22.28
CA PRO A 214 -16.34 0.41 21.45
C PRO A 214 -15.97 1.63 20.62
N VAL A 215 -15.21 2.57 21.17
CA VAL A 215 -14.77 3.80 20.48
C VAL A 215 -13.95 3.46 19.24
N THR A 216 -12.96 2.58 19.38
CA THR A 216 -12.14 2.15 18.26
C THR A 216 -12.97 1.36 17.23
N LYS A 217 -13.92 0.53 17.66
CA LYS A 217 -14.83 -0.15 16.71
C LYS A 217 -15.64 0.83 15.86
N GLU A 218 -16.12 1.93 16.43
CA GLU A 218 -16.78 2.97 15.63
C GLU A 218 -15.82 3.65 14.66
N GLN A 219 -14.59 3.92 15.07
CA GLN A 219 -13.57 4.45 14.17
C GLN A 219 -13.24 3.50 13.01
N LEU A 220 -13.18 2.18 13.26
CA LEU A 220 -12.96 1.18 12.20
C LEU A 220 -14.08 1.18 11.13
N LYS A 221 -15.31 1.57 11.48
CA LYS A 221 -16.41 1.70 10.52
C LYS A 221 -16.22 2.86 9.53
N THR A 222 -15.32 3.79 9.83
CA THR A 222 -15.01 4.93 8.96
C THR A 222 -13.93 4.63 7.93
N VAL A 223 -13.36 3.42 7.93
CA VAL A 223 -12.39 2.93 6.95
C VAL A 223 -13.09 1.94 6.03
N ALA A 224 -12.84 2.03 4.73
CA ALA A 224 -13.29 1.02 3.79
C ALA A 224 -12.29 -0.14 3.76
N TRP A 225 -12.78 -1.37 3.96
CA TRP A 225 -11.95 -2.57 4.09
C TRP A 225 -12.19 -3.52 2.93
N PHE A 226 -11.11 -4.05 2.34
CA PHE A 226 -11.18 -5.08 1.31
C PHE A 226 -10.15 -6.19 1.58
N LEU A 227 -10.63 -7.42 1.56
CA LEU A 227 -9.81 -8.63 1.65
C LEU A 227 -9.92 -9.40 0.34
N ASP A 228 -8.80 -9.75 -0.28
CA ASP A 228 -8.72 -10.39 -1.58
C ASP A 228 -7.73 -11.57 -1.53
N CYS A 229 -8.18 -12.77 -1.81
CA CYS A 229 -7.34 -13.96 -1.71
C CYS A 229 -7.70 -15.00 -2.76
N GLY A 230 -6.70 -15.71 -3.25
CA GLY A 230 -6.92 -16.85 -4.14
C GLY A 230 -7.53 -18.04 -3.41
N ASP A 231 -8.31 -18.87 -4.13
CA ASP A 231 -8.90 -20.09 -3.60
C ASP A 231 -7.87 -21.19 -3.31
N ASP A 232 -6.73 -21.16 -4.02
CA ASP A 232 -5.57 -22.03 -3.80
C ASP A 232 -4.49 -21.41 -2.88
N ASP A 233 -4.76 -20.24 -2.29
CA ASP A 233 -3.79 -19.56 -1.44
C ASP A 233 -3.86 -20.09 0.00
N HIS A 234 -2.70 -20.48 0.55
CA HIS A 234 -2.60 -21.01 1.91
C HIS A 234 -3.02 -20.02 3.01
N LEU A 235 -3.13 -18.71 2.70
CA LEU A 235 -3.60 -17.66 3.62
C LEU A 235 -5.10 -17.34 3.46
N LEU A 236 -5.82 -18.05 2.59
CA LEU A 236 -7.25 -17.80 2.35
C LEU A 236 -8.06 -17.78 3.65
N GLN A 237 -7.84 -18.78 4.51
CA GLN A 237 -8.61 -18.91 5.75
C GLN A 237 -8.51 -17.66 6.63
N LEU A 238 -7.34 -17.02 6.70
CA LEU A 238 -7.15 -15.80 7.50
C LEU A 238 -8.00 -14.63 6.97
N SER A 239 -8.11 -14.50 5.65
CA SER A 239 -8.96 -13.46 5.03
C SER A 239 -10.45 -13.70 5.33
N VAL A 240 -10.90 -14.95 5.25
CA VAL A 240 -12.28 -15.34 5.60
C VAL A 240 -12.56 -15.07 7.08
N ASP A 241 -11.66 -15.50 7.96
CA ASP A 241 -11.82 -15.35 9.42
C ASP A 241 -11.89 -13.87 9.82
N LEU A 242 -11.02 -13.02 9.28
CA LEU A 242 -11.06 -11.59 9.56
C LEU A 242 -12.37 -10.96 9.05
N HIS A 243 -12.79 -11.28 7.81
CA HIS A 243 -14.06 -10.80 7.27
C HIS A 243 -15.23 -11.17 8.19
N MET A 244 -15.30 -12.40 8.64
CA MET A 244 -16.36 -12.87 9.54
C MET A 244 -16.32 -12.20 10.92
N LYS A 245 -15.11 -11.97 11.47
CA LYS A 245 -14.95 -11.23 12.74
C LYS A 245 -15.38 -9.77 12.60
N MET A 246 -14.95 -9.08 11.55
CA MET A 246 -15.36 -7.70 11.27
C MET A 246 -16.89 -7.59 11.11
N ARG A 247 -17.49 -8.49 10.34
CA ARG A 247 -18.94 -8.55 10.16
C ARG A 247 -19.68 -8.76 11.49
N LYS A 248 -19.23 -9.67 12.35
CA LYS A 248 -19.77 -9.90 13.68
C LYS A 248 -19.65 -8.66 14.57
N ALA A 249 -18.56 -7.89 14.41
CA ALA A 249 -18.35 -6.63 15.13
C ALA A 249 -19.13 -5.43 14.54
N GLY A 250 -19.91 -5.63 13.48
CA GLY A 250 -20.65 -4.57 12.78
C GLY A 250 -19.76 -3.65 11.93
N ILE A 251 -18.55 -4.11 11.58
CA ILE A 251 -17.63 -3.42 10.70
C ILE A 251 -17.80 -4.00 9.30
N HIS A 252 -18.17 -3.15 8.33
CA HIS A 252 -18.30 -3.58 6.93
C HIS A 252 -16.93 -3.84 6.32
N SER A 253 -16.79 -4.98 5.63
CA SER A 253 -15.63 -5.30 4.78
C SER A 253 -16.10 -6.01 3.52
N GLU A 254 -15.42 -5.77 2.42
CA GLU A 254 -15.57 -6.55 1.19
C GLU A 254 -14.64 -7.76 1.25
N LEU A 255 -15.10 -8.92 0.76
CA LEU A 255 -14.28 -10.12 0.59
C LEU A 255 -14.42 -10.60 -0.85
N ARG A 256 -13.28 -10.81 -1.52
CA ARG A 256 -13.23 -11.44 -2.83
C ARG A 256 -12.37 -12.69 -2.78
N VAL A 257 -12.92 -13.79 -3.22
CA VAL A 257 -12.19 -15.03 -3.48
C VAL A 257 -12.30 -15.33 -4.97
N ARG A 258 -11.18 -15.58 -5.63
CA ARG A 258 -11.14 -15.94 -7.04
C ARG A 258 -10.05 -16.98 -7.30
N ASN A 259 -10.13 -17.67 -8.44
CA ASN A 259 -9.14 -18.66 -8.82
C ASN A 259 -7.72 -18.11 -8.80
N GLY A 260 -6.79 -18.83 -8.16
CA GLY A 260 -5.37 -18.51 -8.08
C GLY A 260 -4.76 -18.76 -6.70
N GLY A 261 -3.44 -18.68 -6.66
CA GLY A 261 -2.64 -18.95 -5.46
C GLY A 261 -1.81 -17.76 -5.01
N HIS A 262 -0.81 -18.02 -4.15
CA HIS A 262 0.10 -17.02 -3.58
C HIS A 262 1.19 -16.61 -4.57
N THR A 263 0.81 -15.89 -5.63
CA THR A 263 1.68 -15.60 -6.78
C THR A 263 1.60 -14.16 -7.26
N TRP A 264 2.65 -13.70 -7.95
CA TRP A 264 2.67 -12.38 -8.57
C TRP A 264 1.62 -12.23 -9.68
N GLU A 265 1.23 -13.29 -10.37
CA GLU A 265 0.14 -13.28 -11.35
C GLU A 265 -1.19 -12.88 -10.67
N TYR A 266 -1.48 -13.49 -9.52
CA TYR A 266 -2.65 -13.13 -8.73
C TYR A 266 -2.61 -11.65 -8.30
N TRP A 267 -1.51 -11.20 -7.71
CA TRP A 267 -1.38 -9.85 -7.18
C TRP A 267 -1.35 -8.77 -8.26
N HIS A 268 -0.72 -9.04 -9.41
CA HIS A 268 -0.80 -8.16 -10.58
C HIS A 268 -2.25 -7.90 -10.99
N THR A 269 -3.04 -8.97 -11.15
CA THR A 269 -4.45 -8.84 -11.53
C THR A 269 -5.32 -8.26 -10.41
N ALA A 270 -4.93 -8.40 -9.15
CA ALA A 270 -5.61 -7.78 -8.01
C ALA A 270 -5.51 -6.24 -8.01
N LEU A 271 -4.45 -5.66 -8.61
CA LEU A 271 -4.30 -4.21 -8.74
C LEU A 271 -5.46 -3.56 -9.49
N TYR A 272 -6.06 -4.25 -10.49
CA TYR A 272 -7.23 -3.78 -11.23
C TYR A 272 -8.51 -3.64 -10.36
N THR A 273 -8.47 -4.12 -9.13
CA THR A 273 -9.52 -3.89 -8.13
C THR A 273 -9.04 -2.99 -7.00
N ALA A 274 -7.81 -3.18 -6.54
CA ALA A 274 -7.27 -2.46 -5.39
C ALA A 274 -7.11 -0.96 -5.66
N LEU A 275 -6.59 -0.58 -6.83
CA LEU A 275 -6.41 0.83 -7.17
C LEU A 275 -7.74 1.57 -7.37
N PRO A 276 -8.74 1.05 -8.13
CA PRO A 276 -10.07 1.64 -8.18
C PRO A 276 -10.80 1.63 -6.83
N PHE A 277 -10.59 0.60 -5.98
CA PHE A 277 -11.13 0.60 -4.63
C PHE A 277 -10.62 1.78 -3.81
N ALA A 278 -9.32 2.03 -3.80
CA ALA A 278 -8.75 3.20 -3.14
C ALA A 278 -9.33 4.49 -3.73
N SER A 279 -9.36 4.62 -5.06
CA SER A 279 -9.83 5.80 -5.78
C SER A 279 -11.26 6.22 -5.40
N ARG A 280 -12.20 5.25 -5.33
CA ARG A 280 -13.60 5.54 -4.98
C ARG A 280 -13.84 5.88 -3.51
N ASN A 281 -12.85 5.64 -2.65
CA ASN A 281 -12.92 5.93 -1.23
C ASN A 281 -12.15 7.22 -0.84
N PHE A 282 -11.47 7.86 -1.76
CA PHE A 282 -10.91 9.18 -1.52
C PHE A 282 -12.02 10.25 -1.44
N GLY A 283 -11.88 11.16 -0.48
CA GLY A 283 -12.84 12.23 -0.23
C GLY A 283 -14.04 11.85 0.64
N LYS A 284 -14.02 10.64 1.22
CA LYS A 284 -15.05 10.18 2.15
C LYS A 284 -14.64 10.42 3.59
#